data_9846afe134e36a5238ca7eb402a60d2c
#
_entry.id   9846afe134e36a5238ca7eb402a60d2c
#
_cell.length_a   1.000
_cell.length_b   1.000
_cell.length_c   1.000
_cell.angle_alpha   90.00
_cell.angle_beta   90.00
_cell.angle_gamma   90.00
#
_symmetry.space_group_name_H-M   'P 1'
#
loop_
_entity.id
_entity.type
_entity.pdbx_description
1 polymer ?
#
loop_
_entity_poly.entity_id
_entity_poly.type
_entity_poly.pdbx_seq_one_letter_code
_entity_poly.pdbx_strand_id
1 'polypeptide(L)'
;WGEDFYLLMCAFALQIILIYLIISLAYFFYFRINPPRRCLIVTSSQALAEHVAVKLRSFPQRYRLSEVIHYQCPDVHETILEHDTIFLAGVPDTEEGALEAFCYQYNKSMYLMAELEDVIISTAESTVLDDTPFLHIHRTEMTLMQRFLKRAFDIVFSLAGLILLSPILLATAA
;
A
#
# COMPACT_ATOMS: atom_id res chain seq x y z
N TRP A 1 42.68 -1.85 21.70
CA TRP A 1 41.94 -2.54 20.62
C TRP A 1 40.70 -3.29 21.15
N GLY A 2 40.76 -3.93 22.32
CA GLY A 2 39.62 -4.62 22.90
C GLY A 2 38.57 -3.69 23.48
N GLU A 3 38.97 -2.64 24.14
CA GLU A 3 38.07 -1.65 24.76
C GLU A 3 37.29 -0.84 23.70
N ASP A 4 37.94 -0.45 22.63
CA ASP A 4 37.30 0.26 21.50
C ASP A 4 36.25 -0.60 20.79
N PHE A 5 36.52 -1.91 20.69
CA PHE A 5 35.56 -2.85 20.10
C PHE A 5 34.31 -3.00 20.97
N TYR A 6 34.46 -3.10 22.30
CA TYR A 6 33.32 -3.17 23.22
C TYR A 6 32.50 -1.88 23.19
N LEU A 7 33.15 -0.71 23.14
CA LEU A 7 32.48 0.58 23.00
C LEU A 7 31.65 0.66 21.71
N LEU A 8 32.21 0.20 20.60
CA LEU A 8 31.53 0.15 19.30
C LEU A 8 30.29 -0.77 19.34
N MET A 9 30.43 -1.96 19.93
CA MET A 9 29.33 -2.91 20.10
C MET A 9 28.24 -2.37 21.01
N CYS A 10 28.60 -1.71 22.10
CA CYS A 10 27.63 -1.04 22.98
C CYS A 10 26.90 0.11 22.27
N ALA A 11 27.61 0.92 21.50
CA ALA A 11 27.00 2.00 20.72
C ALA A 11 26.02 1.46 19.68
N PHE A 12 26.38 0.37 18.98
CA PHE A 12 25.53 -0.30 18.01
C PHE A 12 24.28 -0.91 18.67
N ALA A 13 24.44 -1.58 19.80
CA ALA A 13 23.33 -2.12 20.57
C ALA A 13 22.38 -1.01 21.05
N LEU A 14 22.92 0.09 21.55
CA LEU A 14 22.14 1.27 21.97
C LEU A 14 21.38 1.87 20.80
N GLN A 15 21.99 1.96 19.62
CA GLN A 15 21.36 2.47 18.41
C GLN A 15 20.17 1.61 17.98
N ILE A 16 20.30 0.28 18.00
CA ILE A 16 19.20 -0.65 17.69
C ILE A 16 18.04 -0.46 18.68
N ILE A 17 18.33 -0.37 19.96
CA ILE A 17 17.32 -0.16 21.00
C ILE A 17 16.59 1.19 20.78
N LEU A 18 17.33 2.23 20.48
CA LEU A 18 16.77 3.56 20.23
C LEU A 18 15.86 3.58 19.00
N ILE A 19 16.30 2.96 17.90
CA ILE A 19 15.48 2.83 16.68
C ILE A 19 14.20 2.05 16.97
N TYR A 20 14.29 0.92 17.67
CA TYR A 20 13.13 0.13 18.04
C TYR A 20 12.15 0.93 18.92
N LEU A 21 12.67 1.67 19.87
CA LEU A 21 11.86 2.51 20.76
C LEU A 21 11.15 3.63 19.99
N ILE A 22 11.84 4.29 19.06
CA ILE A 22 11.24 5.36 18.21
C ILE A 22 10.14 4.78 17.33
N ILE A 23 10.40 3.64 16.67
CA ILE A 23 9.41 2.98 15.82
C ILE A 23 8.19 2.55 16.64
N SER A 24 8.41 1.94 17.80
CA SER A 24 7.34 1.48 18.69
C SER A 24 6.49 2.64 19.21
N LEU A 25 7.13 3.76 19.57
CA LEU A 25 6.46 4.96 20.03
C LEU A 25 5.64 5.62 18.90
N ALA A 26 6.22 5.73 17.70
CA ALA A 26 5.54 6.25 16.53
C ALA A 26 4.32 5.39 16.16
N TYR A 27 4.47 4.07 16.21
CA TYR A 27 3.40 3.12 15.98
C TYR A 27 2.27 3.26 17.01
N PHE A 28 2.61 3.37 18.29
CA PHE A 28 1.65 3.58 19.37
C PHE A 28 0.85 4.86 19.18
N PHE A 29 1.51 5.99 18.90
CA PHE A 29 0.85 7.27 18.66
C PHE A 29 0.00 7.26 17.39
N TYR A 30 0.49 6.65 16.31
CA TYR A 30 -0.24 6.55 15.05
C TYR A 30 -1.59 5.86 15.23
N PHE A 31 -1.63 4.69 15.87
CA PHE A 31 -2.87 3.94 16.08
C PHE A 31 -3.75 4.50 17.20
N ARG A 32 -3.19 5.31 18.08
CA ARG A 32 -3.99 6.04 19.06
C ARG A 32 -4.77 7.20 18.45
N ILE A 33 -4.19 7.86 17.45
CA ILE A 33 -4.82 8.97 16.72
C ILE A 33 -5.76 8.46 15.64
N ASN A 34 -5.42 7.32 15.01
CA ASN A 34 -6.21 6.72 13.95
C ASN A 34 -6.85 5.40 14.42
N PRO A 35 -8.04 5.45 15.01
CA PRO A 35 -8.74 4.22 15.42
C PRO A 35 -9.11 3.38 14.20
N PRO A 36 -9.28 2.05 14.37
CA PRO A 36 -9.63 1.18 13.26
C PRO A 36 -10.99 1.58 12.67
N ARG A 37 -11.03 1.69 11.34
CA ARG A 37 -12.24 2.06 10.60
C ARG A 37 -13.23 0.90 10.57
N ARG A 38 -14.51 1.21 10.74
CA ARG A 38 -15.58 0.22 10.61
C ARG A 38 -15.77 -0.12 9.15
N CYS A 39 -15.66 -1.41 8.83
CA CYS A 39 -15.71 -1.90 7.46
C CYS A 39 -16.97 -2.75 7.24
N LEU A 40 -17.58 -2.54 6.08
CA LEU A 40 -18.65 -3.34 5.52
C LEU A 40 -18.12 -4.07 4.30
N ILE A 41 -18.48 -5.35 4.14
CA ILE A 41 -18.24 -6.09 2.90
C ILE A 41 -19.58 -6.25 2.19
N VAL A 42 -19.66 -5.75 0.96
CA VAL A 42 -20.78 -5.96 0.04
C VAL A 42 -20.33 -6.96 -1.02
N THR A 43 -21.05 -8.04 -1.19
CA THR A 43 -20.62 -9.16 -2.04
C THR A 43 -21.77 -9.85 -2.75
N SER A 44 -21.47 -10.54 -3.84
CA SER A 44 -22.39 -11.47 -4.51
C SER A 44 -22.26 -12.90 -3.99
N SER A 45 -21.13 -13.25 -3.33
CA SER A 45 -20.85 -14.61 -2.92
C SER A 45 -20.23 -14.69 -1.54
N GLN A 46 -20.73 -15.61 -0.73
CA GLN A 46 -20.21 -15.88 0.61
C GLN A 46 -18.72 -16.27 0.61
N ALA A 47 -18.28 -16.99 -0.42
CA ALA A 47 -16.89 -17.41 -0.55
C ALA A 47 -15.94 -16.21 -0.75
N LEU A 48 -16.35 -15.23 -1.55
CA LEU A 48 -15.58 -13.99 -1.75
C LEU A 48 -15.55 -13.15 -0.48
N ALA A 49 -16.69 -13.05 0.22
CA ALA A 49 -16.76 -12.37 1.50
C ALA A 49 -15.78 -12.96 2.51
N GLU A 50 -15.74 -14.28 2.64
CA GLU A 50 -14.83 -14.95 3.56
C GLU A 50 -13.37 -14.73 3.19
N HIS A 51 -13.05 -14.77 1.89
CA HIS A 51 -11.70 -14.48 1.40
C HIS A 51 -11.23 -13.06 1.78
N VAL A 52 -12.09 -12.06 1.59
CA VAL A 52 -11.82 -10.67 1.98
C VAL A 52 -11.75 -10.52 3.50
N ALA A 53 -12.68 -11.16 4.23
CA ALA A 53 -12.73 -11.11 5.69
C ALA A 53 -11.46 -11.69 6.34
N VAL A 54 -10.92 -12.79 5.81
CA VAL A 54 -9.66 -13.37 6.28
C VAL A 54 -8.51 -12.38 6.09
N LYS A 55 -8.45 -11.71 4.93
CA LYS A 55 -7.43 -10.67 4.68
C LYS A 55 -7.58 -9.47 5.62
N LEU A 56 -8.79 -9.00 5.87
CA LEU A 56 -9.04 -7.87 6.77
C LEU A 56 -8.66 -8.20 8.22
N ARG A 57 -8.91 -9.45 8.66
CA ARG A 57 -8.50 -9.93 9.99
C ARG A 57 -6.99 -9.93 10.20
N SER A 58 -6.19 -9.95 9.15
CA SER A 58 -4.73 -9.81 9.23
C SER A 58 -4.28 -8.38 9.57
N PHE A 59 -5.18 -7.39 9.46
CA PHE A 59 -4.91 -5.98 9.76
C PHE A 59 -5.89 -5.39 10.80
N PRO A 60 -6.01 -5.98 12.00
CA PRO A 60 -7.03 -5.60 12.98
C PRO A 60 -6.89 -4.17 13.50
N GLN A 61 -5.71 -3.59 13.35
CA GLN A 61 -5.42 -2.22 13.79
C GLN A 61 -5.92 -1.16 12.80
N ARG A 62 -6.13 -1.54 11.54
CA ARG A 62 -6.60 -0.64 10.47
C ARG A 62 -8.10 -0.79 10.20
N TYR A 63 -8.57 -2.02 10.20
CA TYR A 63 -9.91 -2.39 9.76
C TYR A 63 -10.61 -3.23 10.80
N ARG A 64 -11.83 -2.84 11.13
CA ARG A 64 -12.72 -3.61 11.98
C ARG A 64 -13.92 -4.03 11.15
N LEU A 65 -13.94 -5.29 10.73
CA LEU A 65 -15.10 -5.85 10.03
C LEU A 65 -16.32 -5.83 10.97
N SER A 66 -17.34 -5.09 10.56
CA SER A 66 -18.59 -4.98 11.30
C SER A 66 -19.62 -5.94 10.74
N GLU A 67 -19.80 -5.94 9.43
CA GLU A 67 -20.88 -6.67 8.78
C GLU A 67 -20.51 -7.12 7.37
N VAL A 68 -21.24 -8.15 6.89
CA VAL A 68 -21.15 -8.66 5.52
C VAL A 68 -22.57 -8.74 4.97
N ILE A 69 -22.83 -8.08 3.86
CA ILE A 69 -24.16 -8.07 3.23
C ILE A 69 -24.07 -8.46 1.75
N HIS A 70 -25.20 -8.97 1.24
CA HIS A 70 -25.34 -9.21 -0.19
C HIS A 70 -25.75 -7.92 -0.91
N TYR A 71 -25.21 -7.67 -2.11
CA TYR A 71 -25.45 -6.43 -2.87
C TYR A 71 -26.94 -6.19 -3.19
N GLN A 72 -27.75 -7.26 -3.28
CA GLN A 72 -29.20 -7.18 -3.53
C GLN A 72 -30.04 -6.92 -2.25
N CYS A 73 -29.38 -6.72 -1.10
CA CYS A 73 -30.11 -6.44 0.12
C CYS A 73 -30.83 -5.07 -0.01
N PRO A 74 -32.12 -4.94 0.32
CA PRO A 74 -32.84 -3.67 0.21
C PRO A 74 -32.22 -2.57 1.09
N ASP A 75 -31.60 -2.94 2.19
CA ASP A 75 -31.02 -2.02 3.17
C ASP A 75 -29.55 -1.69 2.90
N VAL A 76 -29.00 -2.09 1.70
CA VAL A 76 -27.58 -1.90 1.36
C VAL A 76 -27.16 -0.45 1.49
N HIS A 77 -27.97 0.49 1.03
CA HIS A 77 -27.64 1.92 1.08
C HIS A 77 -27.61 2.47 2.50
N GLU A 78 -28.56 2.05 3.36
CA GLU A 78 -28.59 2.47 4.76
C GLU A 78 -27.38 1.91 5.51
N THR A 79 -27.06 0.64 5.29
CA THR A 79 -25.90 -0.01 5.92
C THR A 79 -24.58 0.63 5.47
N ILE A 80 -24.47 1.04 4.21
CA ILE A 80 -23.30 1.79 3.72
C ILE A 80 -23.11 3.10 4.48
N LEU A 81 -24.19 3.82 4.80
CA LEU A 81 -24.10 5.10 5.51
C LEU A 81 -23.59 4.95 6.94
N GLU A 82 -23.83 3.81 7.58
CA GLU A 82 -23.37 3.53 8.96
C GLU A 82 -21.88 3.16 9.06
N HIS A 83 -21.23 2.87 7.92
CA HIS A 83 -19.85 2.41 7.88
C HIS A 83 -18.90 3.45 7.25
N ASP A 84 -17.64 3.41 7.66
CA ASP A 84 -16.63 4.36 7.17
C ASP A 84 -15.95 3.87 5.88
N THR A 85 -15.84 2.55 5.74
CA THR A 85 -15.11 1.91 4.64
C THR A 85 -15.91 0.72 4.10
N ILE A 86 -16.06 0.68 2.79
CA ILE A 86 -16.85 -0.32 2.08
C ILE A 86 -15.91 -1.16 1.20
N PHE A 87 -16.03 -2.47 1.26
CA PHE A 87 -15.33 -3.41 0.38
C PHE A 87 -16.35 -4.06 -0.55
N LEU A 88 -16.23 -3.79 -1.86
CA LEU A 88 -17.02 -4.43 -2.90
C LEU A 88 -16.26 -5.64 -3.44
N ALA A 89 -16.85 -6.81 -3.39
CA ALA A 89 -16.23 -8.05 -3.80
C ALA A 89 -17.14 -8.89 -4.72
N GLY A 90 -16.83 -8.87 -6.02
CA GLY A 90 -17.55 -9.62 -7.03
C GLY A 90 -19.01 -9.17 -7.22
N VAL A 91 -19.26 -7.88 -7.08
CA VAL A 91 -20.54 -7.27 -7.44
C VAL A 91 -20.58 -7.15 -8.97
N PRO A 92 -21.71 -7.45 -9.65
CA PRO A 92 -21.81 -7.24 -11.09
C PRO A 92 -21.63 -5.77 -11.49
N ASP A 93 -20.95 -5.49 -12.61
CA ASP A 93 -20.63 -4.14 -13.09
C ASP A 93 -21.85 -3.21 -13.19
N THR A 94 -23.01 -3.80 -13.52
CA THR A 94 -24.29 -3.05 -13.62
C THR A 94 -24.72 -2.42 -12.30
N GLU A 95 -24.43 -3.07 -11.18
CA GLU A 95 -24.80 -2.63 -9.83
C GLU A 95 -23.63 -1.95 -9.12
N GLU A 96 -22.40 -2.37 -9.47
CA GLU A 96 -21.18 -1.84 -8.90
C GLU A 96 -21.06 -0.34 -9.13
N GLY A 97 -21.27 0.14 -10.36
CA GLY A 97 -21.22 1.56 -10.70
C GLY A 97 -22.25 2.40 -9.93
N ALA A 98 -23.43 1.85 -9.63
CA ALA A 98 -24.43 2.55 -8.82
C ALA A 98 -23.98 2.68 -7.35
N LEU A 99 -23.39 1.61 -6.78
CA LEU A 99 -22.86 1.62 -5.43
C LEU A 99 -21.63 2.52 -5.29
N GLU A 100 -20.77 2.55 -6.33
CA GLU A 100 -19.64 3.47 -6.41
C GLU A 100 -20.08 4.93 -6.37
N ALA A 101 -21.02 5.30 -7.24
CA ALA A 101 -21.57 6.65 -7.30
C ALA A 101 -22.19 7.06 -5.96
N PHE A 102 -22.89 6.11 -5.28
CA PHE A 102 -23.46 6.34 -3.97
C PHE A 102 -22.37 6.55 -2.92
N CYS A 103 -21.37 5.68 -2.85
CA CYS A 103 -20.24 5.83 -1.91
C CYS A 103 -19.48 7.14 -2.12
N TYR A 104 -19.26 7.53 -3.37
CA TYR A 104 -18.62 8.79 -3.73
C TYR A 104 -19.44 10.00 -3.28
N GLN A 105 -20.76 9.99 -3.52
CA GLN A 105 -21.66 11.07 -3.11
C GLN A 105 -21.66 11.31 -1.60
N TYR A 106 -21.56 10.23 -0.81
CA TYR A 106 -21.54 10.29 0.66
C TYR A 106 -20.14 10.29 1.26
N ASN A 107 -19.10 10.51 0.44
CA ASN A 107 -17.70 10.61 0.85
C ASN A 107 -17.22 9.40 1.67
N LYS A 108 -17.66 8.19 1.29
CA LYS A 108 -17.24 6.93 1.92
C LYS A 108 -15.98 6.39 1.26
N SER A 109 -15.07 5.84 2.06
CA SER A 109 -13.89 5.15 1.51
C SER A 109 -14.32 3.82 0.93
N MET A 110 -13.92 3.54 -0.31
CA MET A 110 -14.31 2.33 -1.02
C MET A 110 -13.09 1.58 -1.53
N TYR A 111 -13.16 0.27 -1.45
CA TYR A 111 -12.18 -0.65 -2.01
C TYR A 111 -12.90 -1.64 -2.92
N LEU A 112 -12.49 -1.67 -4.17
CA LEU A 112 -12.98 -2.60 -5.17
C LEU A 112 -12.06 -3.82 -5.26
N MET A 113 -12.65 -4.99 -5.43
CA MET A 113 -11.88 -6.17 -5.76
C MET A 113 -11.55 -6.13 -7.25
N ALA A 114 -10.40 -5.55 -7.58
CA ALA A 114 -9.97 -5.36 -8.96
C ALA A 114 -9.81 -6.70 -9.70
N GLU A 115 -10.35 -6.77 -10.90
CA GLU A 115 -10.08 -7.82 -11.86
C GLU A 115 -8.78 -7.54 -12.62
N LEU A 116 -8.29 -8.52 -13.38
CA LEU A 116 -7.04 -8.37 -14.13
C LEU A 116 -7.13 -7.22 -15.15
N GLU A 117 -8.32 -7.02 -15.72
CA GLU A 117 -8.60 -5.97 -16.70
C GLU A 117 -8.48 -4.58 -16.07
N ASP A 118 -8.99 -4.39 -14.86
CA ASP A 118 -8.91 -3.13 -14.11
C ASP A 118 -7.47 -2.76 -13.78
N VAL A 119 -6.66 -3.76 -13.41
CA VAL A 119 -5.24 -3.56 -13.15
C VAL A 119 -4.50 -3.10 -14.41
N ILE A 120 -4.85 -3.65 -15.57
CA ILE A 120 -4.28 -3.25 -16.87
C ILE A 120 -4.71 -1.82 -17.22
N ILE A 121 -5.99 -1.49 -17.03
CA ILE A 121 -6.55 -0.16 -17.29
C ILE A 121 -5.93 0.89 -16.36
N SER A 122 -5.70 0.56 -15.10
CA SER A 122 -5.09 1.49 -14.12
C SER A 122 -3.67 1.93 -14.50
N THR A 123 -2.98 1.17 -15.35
CA THR A 123 -1.65 1.53 -15.88
C THR A 123 -1.69 2.28 -17.20
N ALA A 124 -2.90 2.51 -17.76
CA ALA A 124 -3.07 3.19 -19.03
C ALA A 124 -2.87 4.70 -18.90
N GLU A 125 -2.22 5.30 -19.89
CA GLU A 125 -2.10 6.75 -20.02
C GLU A 125 -3.34 7.30 -20.77
N SER A 126 -3.98 8.32 -20.22
CA SER A 126 -5.06 9.00 -20.89
C SER A 126 -4.50 9.89 -22.00
N THR A 127 -4.87 9.62 -23.23
CA THR A 127 -4.48 10.40 -24.42
C THR A 127 -5.76 10.91 -25.12
N VAL A 128 -5.79 12.19 -25.44
CA VAL A 128 -6.90 12.79 -26.19
C VAL A 128 -6.52 12.88 -27.67
N LEU A 129 -7.32 12.27 -28.51
CA LEU A 129 -7.18 12.36 -29.95
C LEU A 129 -8.43 13.03 -30.49
N ASP A 130 -8.30 14.27 -30.97
CA ASP A 130 -9.36 15.03 -31.62
C ASP A 130 -10.70 15.04 -30.83
N ASP A 131 -10.66 15.54 -29.58
CA ASP A 131 -11.77 15.60 -28.61
C ASP A 131 -12.30 14.26 -28.07
N THR A 132 -11.70 13.13 -28.46
CA THR A 132 -12.06 11.81 -27.95
C THR A 132 -10.98 11.31 -27.00
N PRO A 133 -11.32 10.99 -25.73
CA PRO A 133 -10.37 10.41 -24.81
C PRO A 133 -10.12 8.92 -25.13
N PHE A 134 -8.88 8.56 -25.24
CA PHE A 134 -8.41 7.16 -25.38
C PHE A 134 -7.53 6.77 -24.21
N LEU A 135 -7.62 5.50 -23.81
CA LEU A 135 -6.70 4.90 -22.87
C LEU A 135 -5.62 4.16 -23.64
N HIS A 136 -4.39 4.64 -23.53
CA HIS A 136 -3.24 4.00 -24.14
C HIS A 136 -2.61 3.02 -23.16
N ILE A 137 -2.83 1.73 -23.36
CA ILE A 137 -2.26 0.66 -22.54
C ILE A 137 -0.90 0.28 -23.14
N HIS A 138 0.17 0.55 -22.42
CA HIS A 138 1.51 0.14 -22.84
C HIS A 138 2.22 -0.60 -21.69
N ARG A 139 3.09 -1.53 -22.06
CA ARG A 139 3.98 -2.12 -21.06
C ARG A 139 4.92 -1.04 -20.55
N THR A 140 4.93 -0.85 -19.24
CA THR A 140 5.85 0.07 -18.57
C THR A 140 7.26 -0.52 -18.63
N GLU A 141 7.87 -0.49 -19.80
CA GLU A 141 9.29 -0.83 -19.96
C GLU A 141 10.12 0.41 -19.68
N MET A 142 11.14 0.24 -18.84
CA MET A 142 12.10 1.32 -18.62
C MET A 142 12.71 1.74 -19.95
N THR A 143 12.60 3.02 -20.27
CA THR A 143 13.24 3.58 -21.46
C THR A 143 14.77 3.39 -21.39
N LEU A 144 15.43 3.32 -22.55
CA LEU A 144 16.89 3.20 -22.61
C LEU A 144 17.58 4.28 -21.78
N MET A 145 17.04 5.50 -21.79
CA MET A 145 17.54 6.63 -21.01
C MET A 145 17.43 6.39 -19.50
N GLN A 146 16.32 5.85 -19.03
CA GLN A 146 16.13 5.51 -17.61
C GLN A 146 17.08 4.39 -17.17
N ARG A 147 17.31 3.38 -18.02
CA ARG A 147 18.31 2.32 -17.76
C ARG A 147 19.73 2.87 -17.73
N PHE A 148 20.05 3.78 -18.63
CA PHE A 148 21.35 4.43 -18.65
C PHE A 148 21.56 5.29 -17.41
N LEU A 149 20.57 6.12 -17.07
CA LEU A 149 20.62 7.00 -15.91
C LEU A 149 20.77 6.20 -14.61
N LYS A 150 19.98 5.11 -14.47
CA LYS A 150 20.12 4.21 -13.33
C LYS A 150 21.53 3.64 -13.21
N ARG A 151 22.12 3.12 -14.29
CA ARG A 151 23.48 2.59 -14.27
C ARG A 151 24.52 3.66 -13.95
N ALA A 152 24.36 4.88 -14.47
CA ALA A 152 25.23 5.99 -14.15
C ALA A 152 25.20 6.32 -12.66
N PHE A 153 24.00 6.37 -12.06
CA PHE A 153 23.87 6.57 -10.63
C PHE A 153 24.48 5.41 -9.82
N ASP A 154 24.25 4.17 -10.21
CA ASP A 154 24.83 2.99 -9.54
C ASP A 154 26.36 3.06 -9.53
N ILE A 155 26.99 3.45 -10.65
CA ILE A 155 28.45 3.60 -10.76
C ILE A 155 28.94 4.76 -9.89
N VAL A 156 28.30 5.91 -9.92
CA VAL A 156 28.71 7.08 -9.13
C VAL A 156 28.61 6.78 -7.63
N PHE A 157 27.50 6.17 -7.19
CA PHE A 157 27.32 5.85 -5.78
C PHE A 157 28.25 4.74 -5.30
N SER A 158 28.51 3.71 -6.13
CA SER A 158 29.47 2.66 -5.80
C SER A 158 30.89 3.21 -5.70
N LEU A 159 31.30 4.09 -6.63
CA LEU A 159 32.62 4.73 -6.61
C LEU A 159 32.78 5.64 -5.39
N ALA A 160 31.78 6.47 -5.10
CA ALA A 160 31.78 7.32 -3.92
C ALA A 160 31.83 6.49 -2.62
N GLY A 161 31.07 5.41 -2.54
CA GLY A 161 31.12 4.47 -1.42
C GLY A 161 32.49 3.83 -1.25
N LEU A 162 33.13 3.44 -2.35
CA LEU A 162 34.46 2.82 -2.33
C LEU A 162 35.54 3.83 -1.88
N ILE A 163 35.45 5.09 -2.31
CA ILE A 163 36.34 6.15 -1.86
C ILE A 163 36.17 6.43 -0.37
N LEU A 164 34.93 6.55 0.11
CA LEU A 164 34.65 6.83 1.52
C LEU A 164 35.04 5.66 2.45
N LEU A 165 34.87 4.42 2.00
CA LEU A 165 35.19 3.23 2.76
C LEU A 165 36.67 2.79 2.61
N SER A 166 37.40 3.34 1.62
CA SER A 166 38.79 2.96 1.34
C SER A 166 39.72 3.08 2.57
N PRO A 167 39.67 4.15 3.42
CA PRO A 167 40.55 4.21 4.58
C PRO A 167 40.22 3.13 5.61
N ILE A 168 38.95 2.76 5.76
CA ILE A 168 38.53 1.69 6.67
C ILE A 168 39.01 0.33 6.15
N LEU A 169 38.84 0.07 4.85
CA LEU A 169 39.31 -1.16 4.21
C LEU A 169 40.83 -1.30 4.28
N LEU A 170 41.58 -0.22 4.10
CA LEU A 170 43.04 -0.21 4.24
C LEU A 170 43.45 -0.47 5.70
N ALA A 171 42.76 0.13 6.66
CA ALA A 171 43.04 -0.09 8.08
C ALA A 171 42.75 -1.51 8.56
N THR A 172 41.80 -2.21 7.92
CA THR A 172 41.47 -3.62 8.24
C THR A 172 42.36 -4.61 7.51
N ALA A 173 43.03 -4.22 6.44
CA ALA A 173 43.94 -5.06 5.65
C ALA A 173 45.40 -4.98 6.11
N ALA A 174 45.77 -3.99 6.94
CA ALA A 174 47.08 -3.82 7.55
C ALA A 174 47.19 -4.46 8.91
#